data_3a884b6f0fea97b13b56f4adcba92bc6
#
_entry.id   3a884b6f0fea97b13b56f4adcba92bc6
#
_cell.length_a   1.000
_cell.length_b   1.000
_cell.length_c   1.000
_cell.angle_alpha   90.00
_cell.angle_beta   90.00
_cell.angle_gamma   90.00
#
_symmetry.space_group_name_H-M   'P 1'
#
loop_
_entity.id
_entity.type
_entity.pdbx_description
1 polymer ?
#
loop_
_entity_poly.entity_id
_entity_poly.type
_entity_poly.pdbx_seq_one_letter_code
_entity_poly.pdbx_strand_id
1 'polypeptide(L)' 'MKKVLIANRGEIACRIIDSCKKLNLHSIAVYSDVDKNSKHVRKADESVHIGGSKAQDSYLASNKIIEAAQKVKADAI' A
#
# COMPACT_ATOMS: atom_id res chain seq x y z
N MET A 1 7.05 -0.27 -16.39
CA MET A 1 5.96 0.29 -15.57
C MET A 1 6.49 0.67 -14.19
N LYS A 2 6.23 1.90 -13.76
CA LYS A 2 6.68 2.35 -12.46
C LYS A 2 5.80 1.81 -11.34
N LYS A 3 6.41 1.51 -10.22
CA LYS A 3 5.74 0.97 -9.03
C LYS A 3 5.52 2.07 -8.00
N VAL A 4 4.28 2.22 -7.54
CA VAL A 4 3.89 3.20 -6.53
C VAL A 4 3.38 2.46 -5.30
N LEU A 5 4.03 2.69 -4.16
CA LEU A 5 3.57 2.14 -2.90
C LEU A 5 2.59 3.12 -2.25
N ILE A 6 1.42 2.63 -1.89
CA ILE A 6 0.34 3.43 -1.34
C ILE A 6 0.26 3.20 0.16
N ALA A 7 0.68 4.21 0.94
CA ALA A 7 0.74 4.14 2.39
C ALA A 7 -0.58 4.55 3.07
N ASN A 8 -1.66 4.60 2.33
CA ASN A 8 -2.98 4.92 2.82
C ASN A 8 -3.85 3.66 2.89
N ARG A 9 -4.99 3.78 3.54
CA ARG A 9 -5.95 2.68 3.67
C ARG A 9 -7.35 3.17 3.30
N GLY A 10 -8.29 2.22 3.19
CA GLY A 10 -9.69 2.53 2.97
C GLY A 10 -9.96 3.18 1.63
N GLU A 11 -10.90 4.09 1.61
CA GLU A 11 -11.37 4.72 0.38
C GLU A 11 -10.30 5.57 -0.31
N ILE A 12 -9.48 6.26 0.48
CA ILE A 12 -8.40 7.07 -0.07
C ILE A 12 -7.43 6.18 -0.84
N ALA A 13 -7.06 5.03 -0.27
CA ALA A 13 -6.20 4.07 -0.96
C ALA A 13 -6.85 3.57 -2.25
N CYS A 14 -8.15 3.27 -2.22
CA CYS A 14 -8.88 2.82 -3.42
C CYS A 14 -8.84 3.87 -4.53
N ARG A 15 -9.01 5.15 -4.20
CA ARG A 15 -8.96 6.24 -5.17
C ARG A 15 -7.58 6.37 -5.80
N ILE A 16 -6.53 6.25 -4.99
CA ILE A 16 -5.15 6.31 -5.47
C ILE A 16 -4.88 5.13 -6.42
N ILE A 17 -5.35 3.94 -6.07
CA ILE A 17 -5.22 2.75 -6.91
C ILE A 17 -5.91 2.96 -8.26
N ASP A 18 -7.12 3.52 -8.26
CA ASP A 18 -7.84 3.81 -9.49
C ASP A 18 -7.07 4.81 -10.38
N SER A 19 -6.47 5.84 -9.76
CA SER A 19 -5.63 6.80 -10.47
C SER A 19 -4.39 6.12 -11.06
N CYS A 20 -3.76 5.21 -10.31
CA CYS A 20 -2.63 4.44 -10.81
C CYS A 20 -3.00 3.64 -12.05
N LYS A 21 -4.17 3.01 -12.05
CA LYS A 21 -4.66 2.25 -13.21
C LYS A 21 -4.82 3.14 -14.43
N LYS A 22 -5.40 4.34 -14.26
CA LYS A 22 -5.58 5.28 -15.35
C LYS A 22 -4.25 5.76 -15.93
N LEU A 23 -3.24 5.89 -15.10
CA LEU A 23 -1.91 6.34 -15.50
C LEU A 23 -0.98 5.19 -15.89
N ASN A 24 -1.49 3.96 -15.88
CA ASN A 24 -0.73 2.75 -16.20
C ASN A 24 0.45 2.56 -15.26
N LEU A 25 0.23 2.80 -13.96
CA LEU A 25 1.22 2.60 -12.91
C LEU A 25 0.88 1.30 -12.14
N HIS A 26 1.93 0.62 -11.67
CA HIS A 26 1.77 -0.59 -10.86
C HIS A 26 1.55 -0.18 -9.41
N SER A 27 0.41 -0.51 -8.83
CA SER A 27 0.06 -0.14 -7.46
C SER A 27 0.43 -1.22 -6.46
N ILE A 28 0.98 -0.81 -5.32
CA ILE A 28 1.34 -1.71 -4.22
C ILE A 28 0.64 -1.20 -2.96
N ALA A 29 -0.28 -1.97 -2.42
CA ALA A 29 -0.98 -1.63 -1.18
C ALA A 29 -0.22 -2.21 0.00
N VAL A 30 -0.19 -1.46 1.11
CA VAL A 30 0.29 -1.99 2.38
C VAL A 30 -0.92 -2.25 3.28
N TYR A 31 -0.81 -3.22 4.16
CA TYR A 31 -1.93 -3.55 5.04
C TYR A 31 -1.49 -4.03 6.41
N SER A 32 -2.30 -3.70 7.41
CA SER A 32 -2.16 -4.24 8.76
C SER A 32 -2.97 -5.53 8.89
N ASP A 33 -2.84 -6.21 10.02
CA ASP A 33 -3.54 -7.48 10.28
C ASP A 33 -5.05 -7.39 10.04
N VAL A 34 -5.70 -6.31 10.50
CA VAL A 34 -7.16 -6.17 10.37
C VAL A 34 -7.60 -5.84 8.95
N ASP A 35 -6.71 -5.32 8.12
CA ASP A 35 -7.03 -4.90 6.77
C ASP A 35 -6.70 -5.94 5.70
N LYS A 36 -6.30 -7.13 6.10
CA LYS A 36 -5.86 -8.21 5.20
C LYS A 36 -6.83 -8.47 4.04
N ASN A 37 -8.13 -8.40 4.29
CA ASN A 37 -9.15 -8.65 3.28
C ASN A 37 -9.84 -7.37 2.81
N SER A 38 -9.26 -6.20 3.07
CA SER A 38 -9.87 -4.93 2.69
C SER A 38 -9.90 -4.73 1.19
N LYS A 39 -10.83 -3.90 0.74
CA LYS A 39 -11.05 -3.63 -0.69
C LYS A 39 -9.79 -3.10 -1.37
N HIS A 40 -9.07 -2.16 -0.73
CA HIS A 40 -7.86 -1.58 -1.33
C HIS A 40 -6.77 -2.63 -1.54
N VAL A 41 -6.66 -3.59 -0.64
CA VAL A 41 -5.68 -4.67 -0.76
C VAL A 41 -5.99 -5.54 -1.99
N ARG A 42 -7.27 -5.82 -2.21
CA ARG A 42 -7.71 -6.65 -3.35
C ARG A 42 -7.64 -5.90 -4.69
N LYS A 43 -7.78 -4.58 -4.66
CA LYS A 43 -7.74 -3.75 -5.88
C LYS A 43 -6.33 -3.51 -6.39
N ALA A 44 -5.34 -3.48 -5.50
CA ALA A 44 -3.96 -3.20 -5.88
C ALA A 44 -3.34 -4.34 -6.68
N ASP A 45 -2.34 -4.02 -7.46
CA ASP A 45 -1.59 -5.02 -8.24
C ASP A 45 -0.74 -5.92 -7.34
N GLU A 46 -0.20 -5.35 -6.25
CA GLU A 46 0.58 -6.06 -5.24
C GLU A 46 0.14 -5.62 -3.85
N SER A 47 0.43 -6.43 -2.83
CA SER A 47 0.16 -6.03 -1.44
C SER A 47 1.27 -6.53 -0.53
N VAL A 48 1.56 -5.76 0.53
CA VAL A 48 2.61 -6.09 1.52
C VAL A 48 2.05 -5.90 2.92
N HIS A 49 2.21 -6.91 3.76
CA HIS A 49 1.85 -6.83 5.17
C HIS A 49 2.90 -5.99 5.91
N ILE A 50 2.45 -5.02 6.73
CA ILE A 50 3.36 -4.09 7.41
C ILE A 50 3.30 -4.11 8.94
N GLY A 51 2.40 -4.89 9.53
CA GLY A 51 2.40 -5.00 10.98
C GLY A 51 1.04 -5.12 11.63
N GLY A 52 0.99 -4.80 12.92
CA GLY A 52 -0.18 -4.99 13.75
C GLY A 52 -1.34 -4.06 13.42
N SER A 53 -2.45 -4.26 14.15
CA SER A 53 -3.72 -3.58 13.86
C SER A 53 -3.73 -2.10 14.21
N LYS A 54 -2.85 -1.65 15.12
CA LYS A 54 -2.78 -0.23 15.49
C LYS A 54 -2.04 0.55 14.40
N ALA A 55 -2.56 1.72 14.06
CA ALA A 55 -1.97 2.56 13.01
C ALA A 55 -0.48 2.86 13.26
N GLN A 56 -0.12 3.13 14.52
CA GLN A 56 1.26 3.41 14.88
C GLN A 56 2.20 2.20 14.72
N ASP A 57 1.64 0.99 14.68
CA ASP A 57 2.42 -0.24 14.50
C ASP A 57 2.50 -0.62 13.01
N SER A 58 1.81 0.12 12.14
CA SER A 58 1.74 -0.18 10.71
C SER A 58 1.80 1.10 9.87
N TYR A 59 0.66 1.70 9.56
CA TYR A 59 0.57 2.83 8.62
C TYR A 59 1.35 4.08 9.06
N LEU A 60 1.47 4.33 10.38
CA LEU A 60 2.22 5.47 10.90
C LEU A 60 3.67 5.10 11.25
N ALA A 61 4.07 3.86 11.07
CA ALA A 61 5.45 3.43 11.31
C ALA A 61 6.28 3.66 10.05
N SER A 62 6.85 4.86 9.91
CA SER A 62 7.60 5.26 8.71
C SER A 62 8.66 4.26 8.29
N ASN A 63 9.39 3.68 9.25
CA ASN A 63 10.43 2.69 8.95
C ASN A 63 9.85 1.44 8.29
N LYS A 64 8.66 0.99 8.69
CA LYS A 64 8.02 -0.18 8.08
C LYS A 64 7.56 0.10 6.65
N ILE A 65 7.07 1.31 6.41
CA ILE A 65 6.67 1.74 5.06
C ILE A 65 7.89 1.79 4.14
N ILE A 66 8.98 2.36 4.62
CA ILE A 66 10.23 2.46 3.84
C ILE A 66 10.81 1.05 3.57
N GLU A 67 10.81 0.17 4.57
CA GLU A 67 11.25 -1.22 4.37
C GLU A 67 10.40 -1.94 3.34
N ALA A 68 9.08 -1.77 3.39
CA ALA A 68 8.17 -2.35 2.42
C ALA A 68 8.47 -1.84 1.01
N ALA A 69 8.70 -0.53 0.87
CA ALA A 69 9.02 0.08 -0.42
C ALA A 69 10.32 -0.48 -0.99
N GLN A 70 11.34 -0.65 -0.15
CA GLN A 70 12.62 -1.24 -0.57
C GLN A 70 12.46 -2.70 -0.97
N LYS A 71 11.68 -3.47 -0.22
CA LYS A 71 11.44 -4.89 -0.48
C LYS A 71 10.79 -5.12 -1.84
N VAL A 72 9.84 -4.29 -2.21
CA VAL A 72 9.12 -4.43 -3.49
C VAL A 72 9.73 -3.56 -4.59
N LYS A 73 10.79 -2.81 -4.29
CA LYS A 73 11.49 -1.93 -5.23
C LYS A 73 10.55 -0.86 -5.80
N ALA A 74 9.78 -0.21 -4.92
CA ALA A 74 8.87 0.86 -5.34
C ALA A 74 9.64 2.08 -5.82
N ASP A 75 9.11 2.74 -6.84
CA ASP A 75 9.69 3.97 -7.40
C ASP A 75 9.21 5.20 -6.66
N ALA A 76 8.06 5.13 -5.99
CA ALA A 76 7.46 6.23 -5.25
C ALA A 76 6.57 5.72 -4.13
N ILE A 77 6.30 6.60 -3.18
CA ILE A 77 5.38 6.33 -2.08
C ILE A 77 4.30 7.42 -2.07
#